data_1122c2650eadf18473ac106e89916aeb
#
_entry.id   1122c2650eadf18473ac106e89916aeb
#
_cell.length_a   1.000
_cell.length_b   1.000
_cell.length_c   1.000
_cell.angle_alpha   90.00
_cell.angle_beta   90.00
_cell.angle_gamma   90.00
#
_symmetry.space_group_name_H-M   'P 1'
#
loop_
_entity.id
_entity.type
_entity.pdbx_description
1 polymer ?
#
loop_
_entity_poly.entity_id
_entity_poly.type
_entity_poly.pdbx_seq_one_letter_code
_entity_poly.pdbx_strand_id
1 'polypeptide(L)'
;NFFTSNLSGLMLVLIIGGTLVFSFIHEKKFTALNTTIFDSFVAGARNGLDTGVKIFPYVLGMLVAISLFRNSGLFEIISNGISFLFSHIGVSKEITDSLPVAMLRPFSSGGSRGFMIDAMRNFGPDSFTGRLVCIFQCSAETTFYVIAVYFGSVNIKNTRYTLATM
;
A
#
# COMPACT_ATOMS: atom_id res chain seq x y z
N ASN A 1 0.18 -5.66 -23.97
CA ASN A 1 -0.62 -5.33 -22.84
C ASN A 1 -1.51 -4.08 -23.01
N PHE A 2 -1.88 -3.80 -24.27
CA PHE A 2 -2.88 -2.78 -24.64
C PHE A 2 -4.27 -3.06 -24.04
N PHE A 3 -4.61 -4.33 -23.83
CA PHE A 3 -5.90 -4.76 -23.27
C PHE A 3 -6.05 -4.45 -21.77
N THR A 4 -5.00 -4.64 -20.97
CA THR A 4 -5.05 -4.40 -19.51
C THR A 4 -5.07 -2.92 -19.16
N SER A 5 -4.39 -2.07 -19.93
CA SER A 5 -4.43 -0.62 -19.75
C SER A 5 -5.79 -0.02 -20.13
N ASN A 6 -6.42 -0.53 -21.18
CA ASN A 6 -7.75 -0.09 -21.57
C ASN A 6 -8.86 -0.63 -20.65
N LEU A 7 -8.70 -1.83 -20.09
CA LEU A 7 -9.67 -2.40 -19.17
C LEU A 7 -9.77 -1.62 -17.85
N SER A 8 -8.64 -1.17 -17.29
CA SER A 8 -8.63 -0.35 -16.09
C SER A 8 -9.24 1.04 -16.32
N GLY A 9 -8.96 1.65 -17.46
CA GLY A 9 -9.58 2.91 -17.87
C GLY A 9 -11.09 2.78 -18.08
N LEU A 10 -11.51 1.70 -18.74
CA LEU A 10 -12.94 1.41 -18.98
C LEU A 10 -13.68 1.17 -17.65
N MET A 11 -13.09 0.42 -16.70
CA MET A 11 -13.68 0.22 -15.38
C MET A 11 -13.83 1.54 -14.63
N LEU A 12 -12.84 2.41 -14.70
CA LEU A 12 -12.87 3.73 -14.03
C LEU A 12 -13.97 4.62 -14.63
N VAL A 13 -14.09 4.64 -15.95
CA VAL A 13 -15.16 5.36 -16.66
C VAL A 13 -16.54 4.80 -16.32
N LEU A 14 -16.68 3.47 -16.22
CA LEU A 14 -17.94 2.83 -15.83
C LEU A 14 -18.33 3.14 -14.39
N ILE A 15 -17.38 3.17 -13.46
CA ILE A 15 -17.66 3.53 -12.06
C ILE A 15 -18.09 5.00 -11.97
N ILE A 16 -17.30 5.91 -12.55
CA ILE A 16 -17.63 7.35 -12.53
C ILE A 16 -18.93 7.62 -13.30
N GLY A 17 -19.07 7.10 -14.50
CA GLY A 17 -20.27 7.27 -15.31
C GLY A 17 -21.50 6.65 -14.65
N GLY A 18 -21.37 5.46 -14.07
CA GLY A 18 -22.43 4.77 -13.35
C GLY A 18 -22.88 5.54 -12.11
N THR A 19 -21.96 6.13 -11.32
CA THR A 19 -22.31 6.95 -10.18
C THR A 19 -23.02 8.24 -10.59
N LEU A 20 -22.58 8.89 -11.67
CA LEU A 20 -23.25 10.07 -12.23
C LEU A 20 -24.67 9.76 -12.72
N VAL A 21 -24.82 8.70 -13.51
CA VAL A 21 -26.13 8.25 -14.03
C VAL A 21 -27.06 7.86 -12.88
N PHE A 22 -26.56 7.11 -11.89
CA PHE A 22 -27.32 6.76 -10.70
C PHE A 22 -27.80 8.01 -9.93
N SER A 23 -26.92 8.99 -9.75
CA SER A 23 -27.24 10.26 -9.11
C SER A 23 -28.33 11.01 -9.87
N PHE A 24 -28.24 11.06 -11.20
CA PHE A 24 -29.23 11.72 -12.06
C PHE A 24 -30.61 11.05 -11.98
N ILE A 25 -30.65 9.72 -11.99
CA ILE A 25 -31.92 8.96 -11.90
C ILE A 25 -32.60 9.17 -10.54
N HIS A 26 -31.81 9.36 -9.48
CA HIS A 26 -32.30 9.55 -8.11
C HIS A 26 -32.43 11.00 -7.69
N GLU A 27 -32.27 11.94 -8.61
CA GLU A 27 -32.31 13.39 -8.33
C GLU A 27 -33.60 13.83 -7.59
N LYS A 28 -34.77 13.28 -7.96
CA LYS A 28 -36.04 13.54 -7.30
C LYS A 28 -36.05 13.17 -5.81
N LYS A 29 -35.27 12.19 -5.41
CA LYS A 29 -35.15 11.76 -4.01
C LYS A 29 -34.21 12.67 -3.23
N PHE A 30 -33.20 13.22 -3.86
CA PHE A 30 -32.31 14.23 -3.29
C PHE A 30 -32.98 15.59 -3.15
N THR A 31 -33.82 15.98 -4.13
CA THR A 31 -34.61 17.21 -4.07
C THR A 31 -35.60 17.20 -2.89
N ALA A 32 -36.10 16.03 -2.51
CA ALA A 32 -36.97 15.90 -1.31
C ALA A 32 -36.22 16.16 0.02
N LEU A 33 -34.86 16.10 0.00
CA LEU A 33 -33.98 16.40 1.12
C LEU A 33 -33.42 17.84 1.09
N ASN A 34 -33.94 18.71 0.21
CA ASN A 34 -33.46 20.11 -0.01
C ASN A 34 -31.94 20.19 -0.35
N THR A 35 -31.35 19.15 -0.93
CA THR A 35 -29.96 19.15 -1.37
C THR A 35 -29.88 18.83 -2.87
N THR A 36 -29.04 19.55 -3.60
CA THR A 36 -28.79 19.25 -5.01
C THR A 36 -27.65 18.23 -5.12
N ILE A 37 -27.58 17.51 -6.26
CA ILE A 37 -26.45 16.60 -6.56
C ILE A 37 -25.13 17.37 -6.51
N PHE A 38 -25.12 18.60 -7.00
CA PHE A 38 -23.95 19.47 -6.97
C PHE A 38 -23.54 19.82 -5.54
N ASP A 39 -24.48 20.15 -4.66
CA ASP A 39 -24.17 20.44 -3.25
C ASP A 39 -23.60 19.22 -2.52
N SER A 40 -24.16 18.04 -2.81
CA SER A 40 -23.66 16.77 -2.26
C SER A 40 -22.24 16.46 -2.75
N PHE A 41 -21.94 16.72 -4.03
CA PHE A 41 -20.60 16.58 -4.59
C PHE A 41 -19.61 17.55 -3.93
N VAL A 42 -19.97 18.82 -3.80
CA VAL A 42 -19.13 19.84 -3.18
C VAL A 42 -18.89 19.51 -1.70
N ALA A 43 -19.91 19.07 -0.97
CA ALA A 43 -19.76 18.64 0.41
C ALA A 43 -18.82 17.41 0.53
N GLY A 44 -18.96 16.43 -0.37
CA GLY A 44 -18.08 15.27 -0.43
C GLY A 44 -16.63 15.65 -0.76
N ALA A 45 -16.42 16.53 -1.72
CA ALA A 45 -15.12 17.04 -2.09
C ALA A 45 -14.45 17.79 -0.92
N ARG A 46 -15.19 18.62 -0.22
CA ARG A 46 -14.72 19.34 0.98
C ARG A 46 -14.31 18.38 2.09
N ASN A 47 -15.16 17.38 2.40
CA ASN A 47 -14.85 16.37 3.41
C ASN A 47 -13.61 15.54 3.03
N GLY A 48 -13.43 15.21 1.74
CA GLY A 48 -12.25 14.55 1.22
C GLY A 48 -10.98 15.38 1.40
N LEU A 49 -11.06 16.68 1.12
CA LEU A 49 -9.95 17.62 1.28
C LEU A 49 -9.56 17.78 2.75
N ASP A 50 -10.54 17.95 3.64
CA ASP A 50 -10.33 18.03 5.08
C ASP A 50 -9.68 16.75 5.63
N THR A 51 -10.10 15.59 5.13
CA THR A 51 -9.49 14.29 5.48
C THR A 51 -8.06 14.21 4.98
N GLY A 52 -7.80 14.63 3.74
CA GLY A 52 -6.46 14.69 3.16
C GLY A 52 -5.50 15.54 3.99
N VAL A 53 -5.93 16.73 4.39
CA VAL A 53 -5.13 17.63 5.25
C VAL A 53 -4.86 17.02 6.62
N LYS A 54 -5.82 16.34 7.22
CA LYS A 54 -5.65 15.65 8.51
C LYS A 54 -4.64 14.48 8.42
N ILE A 55 -4.65 13.75 7.32
CA ILE A 55 -3.77 12.58 7.11
C ILE A 55 -2.35 13.02 6.71
N PHE A 56 -2.21 14.15 6.02
CA PHE A 56 -0.96 14.61 5.43
C PHE A 56 0.25 14.62 6.40
N PRO A 57 0.16 15.13 7.65
CA PRO A 57 1.30 15.13 8.58
C PRO A 57 1.77 13.71 8.93
N TYR A 58 0.85 12.76 9.08
CA TYR A 58 1.17 11.36 9.39
C TYR A 58 1.86 10.67 8.22
N VAL A 59 1.38 10.92 6.99
CA VAL A 59 2.01 10.42 5.76
C VAL A 59 3.42 10.99 5.63
N LEU A 60 3.59 12.30 5.82
CA LEU A 60 4.89 12.95 5.72
C LEU A 60 5.87 12.42 6.76
N GLY A 61 5.45 12.34 8.03
CA GLY A 61 6.26 11.79 9.11
C GLY A 61 6.70 10.36 8.85
N MET A 62 5.79 9.52 8.35
CA MET A 62 6.11 8.14 8.00
C MET A 62 7.08 8.02 6.82
N LEU A 63 6.93 8.85 5.78
CA LEU A 63 7.85 8.87 4.64
C LEU A 63 9.26 9.27 5.07
N VAL A 64 9.38 10.29 5.94
CA VAL A 64 10.67 10.71 6.50
C VAL A 64 11.28 9.58 7.34
N ALA A 65 10.52 8.96 8.23
CA ALA A 65 11.00 7.86 9.07
C ALA A 65 11.51 6.67 8.23
N ILE A 66 10.76 6.26 7.19
CA ILE A 66 11.17 5.20 6.27
C ILE A 66 12.44 5.58 5.51
N SER A 67 12.53 6.84 5.06
CA SER A 67 13.72 7.33 4.35
C SER A 67 14.96 7.30 5.25
N LEU A 68 14.83 7.75 6.48
CA LEU A 68 15.92 7.67 7.48
C LEU A 68 16.33 6.23 7.77
N PHE A 69 15.36 5.34 7.96
CA PHE A 69 15.62 3.92 8.21
C PHE A 69 16.40 3.26 7.06
N ARG A 70 16.05 3.56 5.82
CA ARG A 70 16.75 3.03 4.64
C ARG A 70 18.15 3.60 4.47
N ASN A 71 18.31 4.91 4.69
CA ASN A 71 19.58 5.60 4.49
C ASN A 71 20.55 5.42 5.66
N SER A 72 20.09 4.94 6.81
CA SER A 72 20.93 4.67 7.99
C SER A 72 21.81 3.42 7.88
N GLY A 73 21.63 2.58 6.85
CA GLY A 73 22.28 1.27 6.74
C GLY A 73 21.72 0.21 7.71
N LEU A 74 20.79 0.58 8.56
CA LEU A 74 20.19 -0.31 9.57
C LEU A 74 19.42 -1.45 8.92
N PHE A 75 18.77 -1.17 7.79
CA PHE A 75 18.06 -2.19 7.00
C PHE A 75 19.02 -3.27 6.50
N GLU A 76 20.20 -2.90 5.97
CA GLU A 76 21.20 -3.84 5.48
C GLU A 76 21.78 -4.71 6.62
N ILE A 77 22.03 -4.11 7.78
CA ILE A 77 22.52 -4.85 8.96
C ILE A 77 21.47 -5.89 9.39
N ILE A 78 20.21 -5.52 9.49
CA ILE A 78 19.12 -6.43 9.89
C ILE A 78 18.93 -7.52 8.82
N SER A 79 18.90 -7.15 7.56
CA SER A 79 18.73 -8.09 6.43
C SER A 79 19.85 -9.12 6.39
N ASN A 80 21.10 -8.68 6.50
CA ASN A 80 22.26 -9.56 6.52
C ASN A 80 22.28 -10.46 7.77
N GLY A 81 21.91 -9.94 8.93
CA GLY A 81 21.81 -10.72 10.17
C GLY A 81 20.77 -11.83 10.07
N ILE A 82 19.60 -11.54 9.51
CA ILE A 82 18.54 -12.53 9.32
C ILE A 82 18.96 -13.54 8.25
N SER A 83 19.53 -13.11 7.14
CA SER A 83 20.04 -14.01 6.09
C SER A 83 21.11 -14.95 6.64
N PHE A 84 21.99 -14.47 7.51
CA PHE A 84 22.98 -15.29 8.19
C PHE A 84 22.34 -16.36 9.09
N LEU A 85 21.33 -15.97 9.90
CA LEU A 85 20.62 -16.91 10.75
C LEU A 85 19.90 -18.00 9.92
N PHE A 86 19.21 -17.62 8.85
CA PHE A 86 18.48 -18.55 8.00
C PHE A 86 19.42 -19.52 7.27
N SER A 87 20.60 -19.05 6.85
CA SER A 87 21.61 -19.92 6.22
C SER A 87 22.14 -20.97 7.20
N HIS A 88 22.22 -20.66 8.50
CA HIS A 88 22.64 -21.59 9.55
C HIS A 88 21.62 -22.68 9.87
N ILE A 89 20.32 -22.37 9.65
CA ILE A 89 19.21 -23.30 9.89
C ILE A 89 18.98 -24.23 8.68
N GLY A 90 19.78 -24.09 7.60
CA GLY A 90 19.66 -24.91 6.41
C GLY A 90 18.52 -24.49 5.45
N VAL A 91 18.08 -23.25 5.55
CA VAL A 91 17.11 -22.68 4.60
C VAL A 91 17.77 -22.50 3.24
N SER A 92 17.06 -22.84 2.17
CA SER A 92 17.60 -22.77 0.81
C SER A 92 17.99 -21.32 0.44
N LYS A 93 19.01 -21.20 -0.41
CA LYS A 93 19.52 -19.90 -0.83
C LYS A 93 18.46 -19.05 -1.53
N GLU A 94 17.58 -19.68 -2.30
CA GLU A 94 16.49 -19.01 -3.02
C GLU A 94 15.52 -18.32 -2.07
N ILE A 95 15.24 -18.92 -0.91
CA ILE A 95 14.40 -18.30 0.12
C ILE A 95 15.17 -17.14 0.77
N THR A 96 16.44 -17.34 1.10
CA THR A 96 17.28 -16.30 1.72
C THR A 96 17.42 -15.08 0.82
N ASP A 97 17.61 -15.24 -0.48
CA ASP A 97 17.71 -14.16 -1.45
C ASP A 97 16.37 -13.40 -1.64
N SER A 98 15.25 -13.99 -1.26
CA SER A 98 13.92 -13.35 -1.30
C SER A 98 13.54 -12.60 -0.01
N LEU A 99 14.23 -12.87 1.11
CA LEU A 99 13.91 -12.25 2.42
C LEU A 99 13.91 -10.72 2.44
N PRO A 100 14.82 -9.99 1.74
CA PRO A 100 14.81 -8.53 1.75
C PRO A 100 13.47 -7.94 1.31
N VAL A 101 12.77 -8.57 0.37
CA VAL A 101 11.43 -8.13 -0.06
C VAL A 101 10.42 -8.29 1.07
N ALA A 102 10.38 -9.46 1.73
CA ALA A 102 9.49 -9.75 2.83
C ALA A 102 9.72 -8.81 4.02
N MET A 103 10.99 -8.57 4.36
CA MET A 103 11.37 -7.73 5.49
C MET A 103 11.04 -6.25 5.26
N LEU A 104 11.23 -5.75 4.04
CA LEU A 104 10.99 -4.34 3.75
C LEU A 104 9.49 -4.05 3.51
N ARG A 105 8.71 -5.07 3.20
CA ARG A 105 7.28 -4.91 2.88
C ARG A 105 6.47 -4.20 3.97
N PRO A 106 6.58 -4.55 5.26
CA PRO A 106 5.87 -3.86 6.33
C PRO A 106 6.20 -2.37 6.47
N PHE A 107 7.39 -1.96 6.03
CA PHE A 107 7.86 -0.58 6.14
C PHE A 107 7.59 0.24 4.88
N SER A 108 7.87 -0.33 3.70
CA SER A 108 7.84 0.42 2.45
C SER A 108 7.46 -0.43 1.25
N SER A 109 6.28 -0.19 0.71
CA SER A 109 5.82 -0.83 -0.54
C SER A 109 6.71 -0.50 -1.75
N GLY A 110 7.15 0.75 -1.87
CA GLY A 110 8.05 1.17 -2.95
C GLY A 110 9.44 0.56 -2.82
N GLY A 111 9.96 0.51 -1.59
CA GLY A 111 11.25 -0.10 -1.32
C GLY A 111 11.26 -1.61 -1.59
N SER A 112 10.28 -2.34 -1.07
CA SER A 112 10.18 -3.79 -1.32
C SER A 112 9.97 -4.12 -2.80
N ARG A 113 9.24 -3.26 -3.54
CA ARG A 113 9.10 -3.39 -5.00
C ARG A 113 10.43 -3.21 -5.72
N GLY A 114 11.30 -2.30 -5.27
CA GLY A 114 12.65 -2.14 -5.80
C GLY A 114 13.45 -3.43 -5.69
N PHE A 115 13.50 -4.04 -4.50
CA PHE A 115 14.15 -5.34 -4.29
C PHE A 115 13.50 -6.48 -5.08
N MET A 116 12.19 -6.50 -5.23
CA MET A 116 11.48 -7.46 -6.08
C MET A 116 11.93 -7.36 -7.55
N ILE A 117 11.99 -6.15 -8.10
CA ILE A 117 12.43 -5.93 -9.49
C ILE A 117 13.89 -6.34 -9.66
N ASP A 118 14.73 -6.05 -8.68
CA ASP A 118 16.14 -6.41 -8.70
C ASP A 118 16.35 -7.93 -8.64
N ALA A 119 15.63 -8.61 -7.77
CA ALA A 119 15.61 -10.08 -7.71
C ALA A 119 15.14 -10.70 -9.04
N MET A 120 14.08 -10.16 -9.65
CA MET A 120 13.60 -10.62 -10.95
C MET A 120 14.61 -10.41 -12.08
N ARG A 121 15.40 -9.35 -12.04
CA ARG A 121 16.47 -9.08 -13.02
C ARG A 121 17.63 -10.06 -12.85
N ASN A 122 18.01 -10.36 -11.62
CA ASN A 122 19.16 -11.20 -11.29
C ASN A 122 18.88 -12.68 -11.45
N PHE A 123 17.72 -13.15 -11.04
CA PHE A 123 17.36 -14.57 -11.00
C PHE A 123 16.37 -14.98 -12.09
N GLY A 124 15.72 -14.03 -12.75
CA GLY A 124 14.66 -14.25 -13.73
C GLY A 124 13.26 -14.30 -13.09
N PRO A 125 12.23 -13.80 -13.80
CA PRO A 125 10.86 -13.71 -13.26
C PRO A 125 10.21 -15.07 -13.03
N ASP A 126 10.57 -16.08 -13.84
CA ASP A 126 10.01 -17.43 -13.76
C ASP A 126 10.78 -18.37 -12.81
N SER A 127 11.89 -17.91 -12.25
CA SER A 127 12.65 -18.64 -11.23
C SER A 127 11.84 -18.82 -9.94
N PHE A 128 12.23 -19.75 -9.08
CA PHE A 128 11.62 -19.92 -7.77
C PHE A 128 11.73 -18.61 -6.95
N THR A 129 12.92 -18.00 -6.89
CA THR A 129 13.14 -16.71 -6.21
C THR A 129 12.26 -15.60 -6.79
N GLY A 130 12.19 -15.47 -8.14
CA GLY A 130 11.37 -14.46 -8.82
C GLY A 130 9.89 -14.58 -8.48
N ARG A 131 9.36 -15.81 -8.46
CA ARG A 131 7.97 -16.05 -8.05
C ARG A 131 7.73 -15.79 -6.57
N LEU A 132 8.68 -16.17 -5.72
CA LEU A 132 8.59 -16.01 -4.27
C LEU A 132 8.58 -14.53 -3.86
N VAL A 133 9.42 -13.69 -4.47
CA VAL A 133 9.41 -12.24 -4.19
C VAL A 133 8.09 -11.57 -4.63
N CYS A 134 7.46 -12.06 -5.69
CA CYS A 134 6.12 -11.60 -6.09
C CYS A 134 5.06 -11.97 -5.05
N ILE A 135 5.12 -13.20 -4.50
CA ILE A 135 4.21 -13.64 -3.45
C ILE A 135 4.41 -12.77 -2.21
N PHE A 136 5.64 -12.54 -1.76
CA PHE A 136 5.92 -11.66 -0.62
C PHE A 136 5.43 -10.22 -0.86
N GLN A 137 5.60 -9.70 -2.08
CA GLN A 137 5.12 -8.37 -2.43
C GLN A 137 3.59 -8.25 -2.33
N CYS A 138 2.85 -9.31 -2.62
CA CYS A 138 1.38 -9.32 -2.62
C CYS A 138 0.76 -9.81 -1.31
N SER A 139 1.52 -10.48 -0.44
CA SER A 139 0.99 -11.18 0.75
C SER A 139 0.66 -10.26 1.93
N ALA A 140 1.27 -9.09 1.99
CA ALA A 140 1.10 -8.18 3.13
C ALA A 140 0.97 -6.73 2.68
N GLU A 141 0.37 -5.91 3.54
CA GLU A 141 0.35 -4.46 3.40
C GLU A 141 1.50 -3.80 4.17
N THR A 142 1.68 -2.50 3.97
CA THR A 142 2.68 -1.70 4.69
C THR A 142 2.17 -1.41 6.11
N THR A 143 2.33 -2.38 7.01
CA THR A 143 1.77 -2.40 8.36
C THR A 143 2.03 -1.12 9.13
N PHE A 144 3.29 -0.67 9.18
CA PHE A 144 3.66 0.54 9.92
C PHE A 144 3.05 1.80 9.32
N TYR A 145 2.92 1.84 7.98
CA TYR A 145 2.25 2.94 7.29
C TYR A 145 0.75 2.97 7.64
N VAL A 146 0.08 1.82 7.60
CA VAL A 146 -1.34 1.70 7.95
C VAL A 146 -1.56 2.16 9.39
N ILE A 147 -0.77 1.68 10.33
CA ILE A 147 -0.90 2.06 11.74
C ILE A 147 -0.65 3.56 11.92
N ALA A 148 0.43 4.10 11.38
CA ALA A 148 0.78 5.50 11.57
C ALA A 148 -0.24 6.46 10.93
N VAL A 149 -0.65 6.18 9.70
CA VAL A 149 -1.53 7.06 8.93
C VAL A 149 -2.98 6.91 9.35
N TYR A 150 -3.52 5.70 9.35
CA TYR A 150 -4.95 5.49 9.61
C TYR A 150 -5.27 5.60 11.10
N PHE A 151 -4.55 4.90 11.97
CA PHE A 151 -4.82 4.97 13.41
C PHE A 151 -4.44 6.34 13.98
N GLY A 152 -3.34 6.93 13.48
CA GLY A 152 -2.94 8.27 13.84
C GLY A 152 -3.98 9.33 13.50
N SER A 153 -4.55 9.31 12.28
CA SER A 153 -5.53 10.29 11.81
C SER A 153 -6.83 10.27 12.61
N VAL A 154 -7.21 9.11 13.17
CA VAL A 154 -8.41 8.95 14.01
C VAL A 154 -8.08 8.88 15.52
N ASN A 155 -6.82 9.18 15.88
CA ASN A 155 -6.32 9.21 17.27
C ASN A 155 -6.49 7.89 18.04
N ILE A 156 -6.43 6.76 17.35
CA ILE A 156 -6.42 5.43 17.99
C ILE A 156 -5.01 5.17 18.52
N LYS A 157 -4.86 5.09 19.84
CA LYS A 157 -3.56 4.83 20.52
C LYS A 157 -3.30 3.35 20.77
N ASN A 158 -4.33 2.54 20.88
CA ASN A 158 -4.20 1.12 21.17
C ASN A 158 -4.46 0.30 19.91
N THR A 159 -3.39 -0.20 19.31
CA THR A 159 -3.43 -1.01 18.08
C THR A 159 -3.81 -2.48 18.32
N ARG A 160 -3.94 -2.90 19.59
CA ARG A 160 -4.29 -4.28 19.96
C ARG A 160 -3.45 -5.32 19.20
N TYR A 161 -4.12 -6.21 18.47
CA TYR A 161 -3.50 -7.32 17.73
C TYR A 161 -3.10 -6.97 16.29
N THR A 162 -3.26 -5.72 15.85
CA THR A 162 -3.02 -5.31 14.46
C THR A 162 -1.63 -5.70 13.97
N LEU A 163 -0.60 -5.51 14.81
CA LEU A 163 0.78 -5.87 14.45
C LEU A 163 1.01 -7.38 14.32
N ALA A 164 0.22 -8.19 15.02
CA ALA A 164 0.34 -9.65 14.98
C ALA A 164 -0.48 -10.30 13.85
N THR A 165 -1.43 -9.56 13.28
CA THR A 165 -2.37 -10.06 12.24
C THR A 165 -2.04 -9.56 10.83
N MET A 166 -1.12 -8.62 10.69
CA MET A 166 -0.62 -8.10 9.41
C MET A 166 0.76 -8.69 9.07
#